data_33bfa123362d3ceb08e7ee4370a4768c
#
_entry.id   33bfa123362d3ceb08e7ee4370a4768c
#
_cell.length_a   1.000
_cell.length_b   1.000
_cell.length_c   1.000
_cell.angle_alpha   90.00
_cell.angle_beta   90.00
_cell.angle_gamma   90.00
#
_symmetry.space_group_name_H-M   'P 1'
#
loop_
_entity.id
_entity.type
_entity.pdbx_description
1 polymer ?
#
loop_
_entity_poly.entity_id
_entity_poly.type
_entity_poly.pdbx_seq_one_letter_code
_entity_poly.pdbx_strand_id
1 'polypeptide(L)'
;MADNGIQFAASLHQMHEDLLEMASNIERGRKHWKQTGLTAEQRLADTEAAMRKSKAKYDAVADDYDRARTGVGQSGKKFGLKGPKSAAQHEEDLLRKVQAADGDYASKVQLVQSTRAEHLTKGRPDTIKSIQDLIRECDSALTLQMQKFGKSVSPRAVYRADVKKQHSTRSSYCTMVLALVRSKDMRSRAKNRTASAKQSLPLITKRI
;
A
#
# COMPACT_ATOMS: atom_id res chain seq x y z
N MET A 1 -6.44 20.89 -53.92
CA MET A 1 -5.92 19.62 -53.37
C MET A 1 -4.76 19.85 -52.38
N ALA A 2 -3.85 20.79 -52.62
CA ALA A 2 -2.75 21.10 -51.72
C ALA A 2 -3.22 21.55 -50.31
N ASP A 3 -4.24 22.40 -50.25
CA ASP A 3 -4.76 22.93 -48.96
C ASP A 3 -5.31 21.85 -48.02
N ASN A 4 -5.97 20.81 -48.56
CA ASN A 4 -6.49 19.71 -47.76
C ASN A 4 -5.33 18.87 -47.16
N GLY A 5 -4.21 18.73 -47.87
CA GLY A 5 -3.02 18.05 -47.38
C GLY A 5 -2.35 18.81 -46.22
N ILE A 6 -2.27 20.14 -46.36
CA ILE A 6 -1.72 21.02 -45.31
C ILE A 6 -2.58 20.98 -44.04
N GLN A 7 -3.92 21.09 -44.19
CA GLN A 7 -4.86 21.02 -43.08
C GLN A 7 -4.80 19.66 -42.38
N PHE A 8 -4.67 18.57 -43.14
CA PHE A 8 -4.53 17.24 -42.58
C PHE A 8 -3.21 17.10 -41.79
N ALA A 9 -2.09 17.57 -42.35
CA ALA A 9 -0.80 17.55 -41.65
C ALA A 9 -0.84 18.37 -40.35
N ALA A 10 -1.47 19.57 -40.40
CA ALA A 10 -1.64 20.39 -39.20
C ALA A 10 -2.49 19.70 -38.11
N SER A 11 -3.57 19.03 -38.54
CA SER A 11 -4.46 18.25 -37.64
C SER A 11 -3.71 17.08 -37.01
N LEU A 12 -2.84 16.38 -37.75
CA LEU A 12 -2.01 15.31 -37.21
C LEU A 12 -0.97 15.83 -36.21
N HIS A 13 -0.38 16.98 -36.53
CA HIS A 13 0.58 17.61 -35.62
C HIS A 13 -0.08 17.99 -34.30
N GLN A 14 -1.23 18.66 -34.36
CA GLN A 14 -1.98 19.01 -33.15
C GLN A 14 -2.38 17.78 -32.34
N MET A 15 -2.82 16.70 -33.00
CA MET A 15 -3.17 15.46 -32.31
C MET A 15 -1.96 14.83 -31.64
N HIS A 16 -0.78 14.90 -32.28
CA HIS A 16 0.46 14.43 -31.69
C HIS A 16 0.80 15.17 -30.38
N GLU A 17 0.75 16.50 -30.40
CA GLU A 17 0.98 17.34 -29.21
C GLU A 17 -0.05 17.05 -28.11
N ASP A 18 -1.35 16.99 -28.45
CA ASP A 18 -2.41 16.64 -27.49
C ASP A 18 -2.15 15.26 -26.83
N LEU A 19 -1.70 14.26 -27.62
CA LEU A 19 -1.38 12.92 -27.10
C LEU A 19 -0.14 12.90 -26.21
N LEU A 20 0.89 13.67 -26.53
CA LEU A 20 2.10 13.81 -25.70
C LEU A 20 1.76 14.45 -24.35
N GLU A 21 0.97 15.53 -24.38
CA GLU A 21 0.52 16.19 -23.15
C GLU A 21 -0.32 15.25 -22.29
N MET A 22 -1.29 14.55 -22.89
CA MET A 22 -2.11 13.56 -22.22
C MET A 22 -1.25 12.45 -21.58
N ALA A 23 -0.31 11.87 -22.32
CA ALA A 23 0.56 10.83 -21.83
C ALA A 23 1.39 11.31 -20.62
N SER A 24 1.93 12.53 -20.69
CA SER A 24 2.67 13.15 -19.60
C SER A 24 1.83 13.35 -18.35
N ASN A 25 0.59 13.85 -18.50
CA ASN A 25 -0.33 14.10 -17.40
C ASN A 25 -0.75 12.81 -16.71
N ILE A 26 -1.09 11.78 -17.49
CA ILE A 26 -1.48 10.46 -16.97
C ILE A 26 -0.31 9.80 -16.25
N GLU A 27 0.90 9.84 -16.80
CA GLU A 27 2.06 9.25 -16.15
C GLU A 27 2.41 9.96 -14.83
N ARG A 28 2.24 11.27 -14.77
CA ARG A 28 2.42 12.07 -13.54
C ARG A 28 1.36 11.67 -12.50
N GLY A 29 0.09 11.59 -12.89
CA GLY A 29 -0.99 11.13 -12.02
C GLY A 29 -0.78 9.71 -11.52
N ARG A 30 -0.38 8.80 -12.41
CA ARG A 30 -0.07 7.41 -12.07
C ARG A 30 1.06 7.29 -11.03
N LYS A 31 2.14 8.05 -11.22
CA LYS A 31 3.27 8.08 -10.27
C LYS A 31 2.83 8.64 -8.92
N HIS A 32 2.08 9.73 -8.93
CA HIS A 32 1.58 10.36 -7.71
C HIS A 32 0.72 9.40 -6.89
N TRP A 33 -0.32 8.83 -7.47
CA TRP A 33 -1.24 7.94 -6.75
C TRP A 33 -0.60 6.61 -6.34
N LYS A 34 0.32 6.08 -7.16
CA LYS A 34 1.13 4.93 -6.77
C LYS A 34 1.96 5.24 -5.52
N GLN A 35 2.65 6.38 -5.51
CA GLN A 35 3.48 6.78 -4.38
C GLN A 35 2.64 7.01 -3.13
N THR A 36 1.50 7.69 -3.26
CA THR A 36 0.57 7.93 -2.14
C THR A 36 0.10 6.62 -1.51
N GLY A 37 -0.32 5.66 -2.33
CA GLY A 37 -0.76 4.35 -1.85
C GLY A 37 0.36 3.57 -1.17
N LEU A 38 1.56 3.52 -1.76
CA LEU A 38 2.71 2.84 -1.17
C LEU A 38 3.17 3.47 0.15
N THR A 39 3.15 4.81 0.23
CA THR A 39 3.51 5.53 1.46
C THR A 39 2.51 5.23 2.59
N ALA A 40 1.22 5.17 2.28
CA ALA A 40 0.20 4.81 3.26
C ALA A 40 0.35 3.36 3.76
N GLU A 41 0.65 2.41 2.88
CA GLU A 41 0.93 1.01 3.26
C GLU A 41 2.22 0.90 4.09
N GLN A 42 3.26 1.64 3.74
CA GLN A 42 4.52 1.66 4.50
C GLN A 42 4.30 2.22 5.91
N ARG A 43 3.56 3.33 6.04
CA ARG A 43 3.21 3.89 7.35
C ARG A 43 2.49 2.89 8.24
N LEU A 44 1.54 2.11 7.69
CA LEU A 44 0.89 1.05 8.44
C LEU A 44 1.87 -0.05 8.86
N ALA A 45 2.73 -0.51 7.94
CA ALA A 45 3.74 -1.52 8.24
C ALA A 45 4.72 -1.07 9.33
N ASP A 46 5.15 0.21 9.29
CA ASP A 46 6.06 0.79 10.29
C ASP A 46 5.40 0.88 11.68
N THR A 47 4.14 1.28 11.75
CA THR A 47 3.40 1.31 13.02
C THR A 47 3.19 -0.10 13.60
N GLU A 48 2.90 -1.10 12.76
CA GLU A 48 2.81 -2.50 13.18
C GLU A 48 4.16 -3.04 13.66
N ALA A 49 5.27 -2.69 13.00
CA ALA A 49 6.61 -3.07 13.44
C ALA A 49 6.97 -2.45 14.79
N ALA A 50 6.63 -1.16 14.99
CA ALA A 50 6.82 -0.48 16.26
C ALA A 50 6.00 -1.12 17.40
N MET A 51 4.75 -1.51 17.14
CA MET A 51 3.92 -2.24 18.12
C MET A 51 4.54 -3.60 18.49
N ARG A 52 5.01 -4.38 17.51
CA ARG A 52 5.67 -5.67 17.78
C ARG A 52 6.94 -5.51 18.61
N LYS A 53 7.72 -4.45 18.33
CA LYS A 53 8.92 -4.13 19.11
C LYS A 53 8.58 -3.74 20.56
N SER A 54 7.52 -2.94 20.75
CA SER A 54 7.04 -2.57 22.08
C SER A 54 6.53 -3.78 22.86
N LYS A 55 5.80 -4.70 22.18
CA LYS A 55 5.36 -5.96 22.77
C LYS A 55 6.54 -6.81 23.23
N ALA A 56 7.55 -7.02 22.39
CA ALA A 56 8.73 -7.80 22.77
C ALA A 56 9.47 -7.20 23.96
N LYS A 57 9.52 -5.86 24.06
CA LYS A 57 10.09 -5.17 25.23
C LYS A 57 9.27 -5.42 26.49
N TYR A 58 7.93 -5.34 26.39
CA TYR A 58 7.03 -5.65 27.50
C TYR A 58 7.22 -7.10 27.96
N ASP A 59 7.18 -8.07 27.04
CA ASP A 59 7.37 -9.49 27.37
C ASP A 59 8.70 -9.74 28.10
N ALA A 60 9.81 -9.14 27.62
CA ALA A 60 11.12 -9.29 28.24
C ALA A 60 11.18 -8.72 29.67
N VAL A 61 10.59 -7.55 29.91
CA VAL A 61 10.58 -6.92 31.24
C VAL A 61 9.62 -7.66 32.18
N ALA A 62 8.51 -8.19 31.69
CA ALA A 62 7.60 -9.03 32.45
C ALA A 62 8.27 -10.34 32.89
N ASP A 63 9.00 -11.00 31.99
CA ASP A 63 9.79 -12.19 32.31
C ASP A 63 10.86 -11.91 33.39
N ASP A 64 11.52 -10.75 33.32
CA ASP A 64 12.52 -10.35 34.31
C ASP A 64 11.86 -10.09 35.69
N TYR A 65 10.66 -9.49 35.71
CA TYR A 65 9.88 -9.28 36.92
C TYR A 65 9.47 -10.63 37.56
N ASP A 66 8.95 -11.56 36.75
CA ASP A 66 8.51 -12.88 37.21
C ASP A 66 9.68 -13.68 37.78
N ARG A 67 10.86 -13.61 37.13
CA ARG A 67 12.08 -14.23 37.67
C ARG A 67 12.52 -13.61 39.01
N ALA A 68 12.43 -12.29 39.13
CA ALA A 68 12.78 -11.62 40.39
C ALA A 68 11.83 -12.01 41.53
N ARG A 69 10.51 -12.12 41.22
CA ARG A 69 9.46 -12.50 42.17
C ARG A 69 9.56 -13.98 42.61
N THR A 70 9.82 -14.87 41.65
CA THR A 70 9.91 -16.33 41.94
C THR A 70 11.25 -16.77 42.50
N GLY A 71 12.24 -15.90 42.59
CA GLY A 71 13.59 -16.21 43.05
C GLY A 71 14.39 -17.14 42.13
N VAL A 72 13.84 -17.52 40.98
CA VAL A 72 14.50 -18.36 39.98
C VAL A 72 15.47 -17.50 39.19
N GLY A 73 16.68 -17.31 39.66
CA GLY A 73 17.69 -16.52 38.94
C GLY A 73 18.77 -15.86 39.81
N GLN A 74 18.72 -16.02 41.12
CA GLN A 74 19.74 -15.42 42.01
C GLN A 74 21.10 -16.17 42.04
N SER A 75 21.31 -17.15 41.18
CA SER A 75 22.57 -17.86 41.04
C SER A 75 23.42 -17.24 39.93
N GLY A 76 24.25 -16.26 40.27
CA GLY A 76 25.38 -15.91 39.45
C GLY A 76 25.51 -14.44 39.05
N LYS A 77 26.54 -13.80 39.62
CA LYS A 77 27.22 -12.54 39.29
C LYS A 77 26.68 -11.25 39.90
N LYS A 78 26.95 -11.08 41.19
CA LYS A 78 27.12 -9.75 41.78
C LYS A 78 28.53 -9.24 41.41
N PHE A 79 28.66 -8.52 40.31
CA PHE A 79 29.80 -7.66 40.06
C PHE A 79 29.29 -6.33 39.52
N GLY A 80 29.10 -5.35 40.39
CA GLY A 80 28.78 -3.98 40.09
C GLY A 80 28.85 -3.11 41.32
N LEU A 81 29.70 -2.10 41.29
CA LEU A 81 30.03 -1.09 42.32
C LEU A 81 28.87 -0.19 42.78
N LYS A 82 27.61 -0.57 42.64
CA LYS A 82 26.44 0.06 43.25
C LYS A 82 26.00 -0.85 44.41
N GLY A 83 25.92 -0.29 45.62
CA GLY A 83 25.54 -1.00 46.83
C GLY A 83 24.27 -1.87 46.63
N PRO A 84 24.10 -2.93 47.43
CA PRO A 84 23.04 -3.91 47.23
C PRO A 84 21.70 -3.22 47.44
N LYS A 85 20.97 -3.01 46.34
CA LYS A 85 19.54 -2.71 46.44
C LYS A 85 18.88 -3.89 47.13
N SER A 86 17.97 -3.61 48.08
CA SER A 86 17.20 -4.69 48.71
C SER A 86 16.38 -5.43 47.63
N ALA A 87 16.16 -6.73 47.81
CA ALA A 87 15.36 -7.52 46.86
C ALA A 87 13.99 -6.86 46.59
N ALA A 88 13.38 -6.28 47.62
CA ALA A 88 12.11 -5.56 47.51
C ALA A 88 12.20 -4.28 46.62
N GLN A 89 13.30 -3.51 46.74
CA GLN A 89 13.50 -2.35 45.88
C GLN A 89 13.75 -2.72 44.42
N HIS A 90 14.40 -3.86 44.18
CA HIS A 90 14.63 -4.36 42.83
C HIS A 90 13.32 -4.84 42.17
N GLU A 91 12.46 -5.52 42.93
CA GLU A 91 11.13 -5.96 42.48
C GLU A 91 10.25 -4.74 42.16
N GLU A 92 10.23 -3.73 43.01
CA GLU A 92 9.47 -2.49 42.79
C GLU A 92 9.96 -1.75 41.55
N ASP A 93 11.27 -1.64 41.32
CA ASP A 93 11.84 -1.02 40.12
C ASP A 93 11.45 -1.79 38.84
N LEU A 94 11.42 -3.12 38.91
CA LEU A 94 10.94 -3.94 37.77
C LEU A 94 9.46 -3.80 37.54
N LEU A 95 8.63 -3.76 38.57
CA LEU A 95 7.19 -3.54 38.43
C LEU A 95 6.89 -2.20 37.76
N ARG A 96 7.58 -1.12 38.14
CA ARG A 96 7.45 0.18 37.47
C ARG A 96 7.83 0.11 35.98
N LYS A 97 8.88 -0.67 35.63
CA LYS A 97 9.27 -0.86 34.23
C LYS A 97 8.24 -1.65 33.44
N VAL A 98 7.62 -2.68 34.06
CA VAL A 98 6.53 -3.44 33.44
C VAL A 98 5.34 -2.52 33.16
N GLN A 99 4.90 -1.73 34.15
CA GLN A 99 3.81 -0.79 33.98
C GLN A 99 4.09 0.26 32.89
N ALA A 100 5.31 0.78 32.84
CA ALA A 100 5.70 1.73 31.78
C ALA A 100 5.74 1.07 30.38
N ALA A 101 6.22 -0.18 30.28
CA ALA A 101 6.25 -0.94 29.03
C ALA A 101 4.84 -1.34 28.57
N ASP A 102 3.94 -1.68 29.50
CA ASP A 102 2.53 -1.95 29.21
C ASP A 102 1.82 -0.71 28.63
N GLY A 103 2.00 0.44 29.27
CA GLY A 103 1.46 1.71 28.77
C GLY A 103 1.99 2.08 27.38
N ASP A 104 3.29 1.88 27.11
CA ASP A 104 3.85 2.08 25.77
C ASP A 104 3.24 1.11 24.76
N TYR A 105 3.13 -0.17 25.11
CA TYR A 105 2.51 -1.17 24.23
C TYR A 105 1.04 -0.85 23.95
N ALA A 106 0.25 -0.52 24.97
CA ALA A 106 -1.15 -0.14 24.81
C ALA A 106 -1.32 1.07 23.86
N SER A 107 -0.47 2.09 24.02
CA SER A 107 -0.48 3.26 23.12
C SER A 107 -0.14 2.90 21.67
N LYS A 108 0.82 2.00 21.44
CA LYS A 108 1.17 1.51 20.10
C LYS A 108 0.05 0.68 19.48
N VAL A 109 -0.66 -0.13 20.27
CA VAL A 109 -1.85 -0.87 19.81
C VAL A 109 -2.93 0.09 19.31
N GLN A 110 -3.24 1.13 20.09
CA GLN A 110 -4.22 2.15 19.69
C GLN A 110 -3.80 2.88 18.41
N LEU A 111 -2.51 3.22 18.29
CA LEU A 111 -1.98 3.86 17.08
C LEU A 111 -2.13 2.96 15.85
N VAL A 112 -1.82 1.67 15.96
CA VAL A 112 -2.00 0.71 14.86
C VAL A 112 -3.47 0.58 14.48
N GLN A 113 -4.37 0.48 15.45
CA GLN A 113 -5.81 0.39 15.20
C GLN A 113 -6.35 1.61 14.46
N SER A 114 -5.99 2.82 14.91
CA SER A 114 -6.40 4.08 14.26
C SER A 114 -5.80 4.23 12.86
N THR A 115 -4.50 3.95 12.69
CA THR A 115 -3.84 4.01 11.38
C THR A 115 -4.43 3.00 10.40
N ARG A 116 -4.74 1.79 10.88
CA ARG A 116 -5.38 0.74 10.08
C ARG A 116 -6.80 1.11 9.68
N ALA A 117 -7.58 1.65 10.60
CA ALA A 117 -8.93 2.14 10.33
C ALA A 117 -8.90 3.26 9.28
N GLU A 118 -8.02 4.26 9.43
CA GLU A 118 -7.84 5.34 8.46
C GLU A 118 -7.44 4.81 7.08
N HIS A 119 -6.48 3.88 7.04
CA HIS A 119 -6.03 3.28 5.78
C HIS A 119 -7.14 2.52 5.06
N LEU A 120 -7.95 1.74 5.78
CA LEU A 120 -9.02 0.92 5.20
C LEU A 120 -10.25 1.74 4.81
N THR A 121 -10.59 2.78 5.58
CA THR A 121 -11.82 3.56 5.35
C THR A 121 -11.63 4.70 4.37
N LYS A 122 -10.42 5.29 4.29
CA LYS A 122 -10.12 6.46 3.46
C LYS A 122 -8.95 6.21 2.51
N GLY A 123 -7.76 5.96 3.03
CA GLY A 123 -6.53 5.99 2.27
C GLY A 123 -6.55 5.05 1.06
N ARG A 124 -6.93 3.80 1.27
CA ARG A 124 -6.98 2.79 0.20
C ARG A 124 -8.13 3.00 -0.78
N PRO A 125 -9.39 3.24 -0.34
CA PRO A 125 -10.48 3.52 -1.25
C PRO A 125 -10.26 4.78 -2.10
N ASP A 126 -9.76 5.87 -1.51
CA ASP A 126 -9.50 7.11 -2.21
C ASP A 126 -8.40 6.96 -3.27
N THR A 127 -7.32 6.24 -2.95
CA THR A 127 -6.26 5.95 -3.91
C THR A 127 -6.78 5.09 -5.07
N ILE A 128 -7.59 4.08 -4.80
CA ILE A 128 -8.18 3.22 -5.83
C ILE A 128 -9.12 4.02 -6.72
N LYS A 129 -9.99 4.85 -6.13
CA LYS A 129 -10.91 5.72 -6.87
C LYS A 129 -10.16 6.68 -7.78
N SER A 130 -9.14 7.34 -7.27
CA SER A 130 -8.33 8.29 -8.04
C SER A 130 -7.61 7.62 -9.22
N ILE A 131 -7.12 6.39 -9.06
CA ILE A 131 -6.55 5.61 -10.17
C ILE A 131 -7.63 5.22 -11.18
N GLN A 132 -8.82 4.84 -10.73
CA GLN A 132 -9.94 4.54 -11.63
C GLN A 132 -10.38 5.77 -12.42
N ASP A 133 -10.45 6.92 -11.78
CA ASP A 133 -10.82 8.19 -12.43
C ASP A 133 -9.76 8.59 -13.45
N LEU A 134 -8.47 8.43 -13.14
CA LEU A 134 -7.37 8.65 -14.09
C LEU A 134 -7.47 7.73 -15.32
N ILE A 135 -7.86 6.47 -15.15
CA ILE A 135 -8.08 5.54 -16.27
C ILE A 135 -9.25 6.00 -17.13
N ARG A 136 -10.36 6.43 -16.52
CA ARG A 136 -11.55 6.93 -17.25
C ARG A 136 -11.23 8.22 -18.04
N GLU A 137 -10.44 9.11 -17.43
CA GLU A 137 -9.98 10.32 -18.10
C GLU A 137 -9.10 9.97 -19.32
N CYS A 138 -8.16 9.04 -19.17
CA CYS A 138 -7.34 8.52 -20.26
C CYS A 138 -8.20 7.95 -21.39
N ASP A 139 -9.14 7.07 -21.08
CA ASP A 139 -10.02 6.43 -22.06
C ASP A 139 -10.89 7.46 -22.81
N SER A 140 -11.40 8.45 -22.08
CA SER A 140 -12.23 9.51 -22.64
C SER A 140 -11.42 10.43 -23.57
N ALA A 141 -10.23 10.84 -23.12
CA ALA A 141 -9.34 11.69 -23.91
C ALA A 141 -8.84 10.97 -25.17
N LEU A 142 -8.45 9.70 -25.06
CA LEU A 142 -8.05 8.89 -26.20
C LEU A 142 -9.20 8.72 -27.20
N THR A 143 -10.42 8.46 -26.72
CA THR A 143 -11.61 8.34 -27.56
C THR A 143 -11.86 9.62 -28.33
N LEU A 144 -11.70 10.79 -27.70
CA LEU A 144 -11.84 12.09 -28.35
C LEU A 144 -10.80 12.30 -29.46
N GLN A 145 -9.52 11.94 -29.19
CA GLN A 145 -8.46 12.03 -30.20
C GLN A 145 -8.73 11.10 -31.40
N MET A 146 -9.19 9.88 -31.14
CA MET A 146 -9.58 8.95 -32.21
C MET A 146 -10.75 9.48 -33.03
N GLN A 147 -11.72 10.16 -32.44
CA GLN A 147 -12.83 10.82 -33.17
C GLN A 147 -12.33 12.00 -33.98
N LYS A 148 -11.42 12.83 -33.45
CA LYS A 148 -10.79 13.92 -34.20
C LYS A 148 -10.06 13.39 -35.44
N PHE A 149 -9.26 12.33 -35.25
CA PHE A 149 -8.57 11.66 -36.35
C PHE A 149 -9.54 11.15 -37.42
N GLY A 150 -10.58 10.40 -37.02
CA GLY A 150 -11.60 9.91 -37.95
C GLY A 150 -12.27 11.01 -38.80
N LYS A 151 -12.50 12.18 -38.20
CA LYS A 151 -13.04 13.35 -38.91
C LYS A 151 -12.03 13.95 -39.89
N SER A 152 -10.74 13.93 -39.58
CA SER A 152 -9.69 14.52 -40.44
C SER A 152 -9.33 13.64 -41.64
N VAL A 153 -9.53 12.32 -41.53
CA VAL A 153 -9.08 11.35 -42.59
C VAL A 153 -10.06 11.23 -43.74
N SER A 154 -11.37 11.44 -43.57
CA SER A 154 -12.29 11.45 -44.72
C SER A 154 -13.74 11.84 -44.38
N PRO A 155 -14.39 12.67 -45.18
CA PRO A 155 -15.85 12.89 -45.10
C PRO A 155 -16.70 11.75 -45.71
N ARG A 156 -16.15 10.80 -46.45
CA ARG A 156 -16.95 9.86 -47.25
C ARG A 156 -16.61 8.38 -47.25
N ALA A 157 -15.43 7.96 -46.85
CA ALA A 157 -15.00 6.55 -47.01
C ALA A 157 -15.05 5.68 -45.75
N VAL A 158 -14.95 6.24 -44.55
CA VAL A 158 -14.78 5.47 -43.31
C VAL A 158 -16.08 5.21 -42.53
N TYR A 159 -17.16 5.89 -42.90
CA TYR A 159 -18.40 5.90 -42.08
C TYR A 159 -19.25 4.61 -42.17
N ARG A 160 -18.90 3.61 -42.99
CA ARG A 160 -19.74 2.41 -43.18
C ARG A 160 -19.15 1.07 -42.71
N ALA A 161 -17.86 1.00 -42.42
CA ALA A 161 -17.23 -0.31 -42.15
C ALA A 161 -16.87 -0.59 -40.67
N ASP A 162 -16.72 0.41 -39.79
CA ASP A 162 -16.00 0.22 -38.55
C ASP A 162 -16.75 0.36 -37.24
N VAL A 163 -18.00 0.83 -37.23
CA VAL A 163 -18.75 0.96 -35.96
C VAL A 163 -19.00 -0.39 -35.29
N LYS A 164 -19.06 -1.50 -36.03
CA LYS A 164 -19.24 -2.84 -35.48
C LYS A 164 -17.94 -3.48 -34.96
N LYS A 165 -16.77 -3.11 -35.48
CA LYS A 165 -15.46 -3.67 -35.01
C LYS A 165 -14.90 -2.99 -33.77
N GLN A 166 -15.17 -1.70 -33.57
CA GLN A 166 -14.63 -0.93 -32.44
C GLN A 166 -15.22 -1.31 -31.09
N HIS A 167 -16.43 -1.85 -31.00
CA HIS A 167 -16.96 -2.36 -29.73
C HIS A 167 -16.26 -3.64 -29.26
N SER A 168 -15.73 -4.47 -30.16
CA SER A 168 -15.05 -5.72 -29.81
C SER A 168 -13.62 -5.49 -29.30
N THR A 169 -12.86 -4.59 -29.94
CA THR A 169 -11.48 -4.28 -29.54
C THR A 169 -11.40 -3.47 -28.24
N ARG A 170 -12.35 -2.55 -28.01
CA ARG A 170 -12.41 -1.77 -26.76
C ARG A 170 -12.63 -2.66 -25.53
N SER A 171 -13.45 -3.69 -25.64
CA SER A 171 -13.67 -4.68 -24.59
C SER A 171 -12.40 -5.51 -24.31
N SER A 172 -11.63 -5.84 -25.35
CA SER A 172 -10.44 -6.70 -25.26
C SER A 172 -9.26 -5.98 -24.58
N TYR A 173 -9.02 -4.69 -24.89
CA TYR A 173 -7.94 -3.93 -24.23
C TYR A 173 -8.27 -3.62 -22.77
N CYS A 174 -9.52 -3.23 -22.47
CA CYS A 174 -9.95 -3.01 -21.09
C CYS A 174 -9.87 -4.31 -20.26
N THR A 175 -10.25 -5.44 -20.84
CA THR A 175 -10.16 -6.76 -20.20
C THR A 175 -8.71 -7.18 -20.00
N MET A 176 -7.81 -6.88 -20.94
CA MET A 176 -6.38 -7.18 -20.83
C MET A 176 -5.66 -6.33 -19.80
N VAL A 177 -5.96 -5.03 -19.72
CA VAL A 177 -5.42 -4.13 -18.69
C VAL A 177 -5.93 -4.52 -17.31
N LEU A 178 -7.23 -4.81 -17.18
CA LEU A 178 -7.82 -5.31 -15.93
C LEU A 178 -7.25 -6.67 -15.53
N ALA A 179 -6.97 -7.58 -16.48
CA ALA A 179 -6.34 -8.86 -16.23
C ALA A 179 -4.89 -8.70 -15.76
N LEU A 180 -4.13 -7.75 -16.32
CA LEU A 180 -2.75 -7.45 -15.91
C LEU A 180 -2.69 -6.81 -14.51
N VAL A 181 -3.62 -5.91 -14.18
CA VAL A 181 -3.74 -5.32 -12.84
C VAL A 181 -4.14 -6.41 -11.84
N ARG A 182 -5.13 -7.25 -12.20
CA ARG A 182 -5.60 -8.34 -11.35
C ARG A 182 -4.54 -9.44 -11.11
N SER A 183 -3.71 -9.73 -12.11
CA SER A 183 -2.62 -10.71 -11.98
C SER A 183 -1.49 -10.24 -11.07
N LYS A 184 -1.17 -8.93 -11.08
CA LYS A 184 -0.21 -8.32 -10.16
C LYS A 184 -0.75 -8.29 -8.72
N ASP A 185 -2.05 -8.00 -8.55
CA ASP A 185 -2.71 -7.98 -7.23
C ASP A 185 -2.83 -9.41 -6.64
N MET A 186 -3.09 -10.41 -7.47
CA MET A 186 -3.08 -11.83 -7.07
C MET A 186 -1.70 -12.31 -6.65
N ARG A 187 -0.62 -11.89 -7.32
CA ARG A 187 0.75 -12.23 -6.93
C ARG A 187 1.18 -11.58 -5.63
N SER A 188 0.77 -10.34 -5.38
CA SER A 188 1.03 -9.66 -4.10
C SER A 188 0.25 -10.27 -2.94
N ARG A 189 -1.03 -10.64 -3.18
CA ARG A 189 -1.86 -11.36 -2.19
C ARG A 189 -1.36 -12.77 -1.90
N ALA A 190 -0.83 -13.48 -2.90
CA ALA A 190 -0.22 -14.79 -2.71
C ALA A 190 1.06 -14.68 -1.85
N LYS A 191 1.92 -13.70 -2.11
CA LYS A 191 3.11 -13.43 -1.27
C LYS A 191 2.76 -13.06 0.16
N ASN A 192 1.70 -12.26 0.36
CA ASN A 192 1.24 -11.86 1.70
C ASN A 192 0.57 -13.01 2.45
N ARG A 193 -0.15 -13.92 1.75
CA ARG A 193 -0.73 -15.13 2.37
C ARG A 193 0.35 -16.11 2.81
N THR A 194 1.41 -16.31 2.03
CA THR A 194 2.53 -17.17 2.43
C THR A 194 3.36 -16.57 3.57
N ALA A 195 3.47 -15.26 3.65
CA ALA A 195 4.10 -14.57 4.79
C ALA A 195 3.25 -14.68 6.07
N SER A 196 1.91 -14.50 5.96
CA SER A 196 0.98 -14.62 7.08
C SER A 196 0.83 -16.06 7.59
N ALA A 197 0.83 -17.05 6.68
CA ALA A 197 0.75 -18.47 7.05
C ALA A 197 2.01 -18.97 7.78
N LYS A 198 3.16 -18.35 7.55
CA LYS A 198 4.40 -18.64 8.31
C LYS A 198 4.40 -18.05 9.73
N GLN A 199 3.50 -17.08 10.01
CA GLN A 199 3.39 -16.44 11.32
C GLN A 199 2.28 -17.03 12.22
N SER A 200 1.45 -17.93 11.70
CA SER A 200 0.34 -18.55 12.44
C SER A 200 0.59 -19.99 12.86
N LEU A 201 1.85 -20.40 13.05
CA LEU A 201 2.15 -21.67 13.70
C LEU A 201 1.74 -21.54 15.18
N PRO A 202 0.86 -22.43 15.69
CA PRO A 202 0.41 -22.36 17.07
C PRO A 202 1.59 -22.68 18.00
N LEU A 203 1.75 -21.85 19.03
CA LEU A 203 2.54 -22.19 20.21
C LEU A 203 1.95 -23.47 20.80
N ILE A 204 2.62 -24.58 20.53
CA ILE A 204 2.36 -25.83 21.25
C ILE A 204 2.70 -25.56 22.72
N THR A 205 1.67 -25.38 23.50
CA THR A 205 1.70 -25.39 24.97
C THR A 205 2.25 -26.75 25.39
N LYS A 206 3.52 -26.85 25.74
CA LYS A 206 3.98 -27.93 26.60
C LYS A 206 3.54 -27.60 28.02
N ARG A 207 2.40 -28.18 28.42
CA ARG A 207 2.13 -28.48 29.83
C ARG A 207 3.00 -29.68 30.22
N ILE A 208 3.89 -29.49 31.12
CA ILE A 208 4.23 -30.45 32.20
C ILE A 208 4.55 -29.60 33.41
#